data_5c5bebfd84c6a69cbd93da77218d1ee4
#
_entry.id   5c5bebfd84c6a69cbd93da77218d1ee4
#
_cell.length_a   1.000
_cell.length_b   1.000
_cell.length_c   1.000
_cell.angle_alpha   90.00
_cell.angle_beta   90.00
_cell.angle_gamma   90.00
#
_symmetry.space_group_name_H-M   'P 1'
#
loop_
_entity.id
_entity.type
_entity.pdbx_description
1 polymer ?
#
loop_
_entity_poly.entity_id
_entity_poly.type
_entity_poly.pdbx_seq_one_letter_code
_entity_poly.pdbx_strand_id
1 'polypeptide(L)'
;MLVEGELFKIAEEIIPLASLDNKNIEIYISEINLSARGFIRSIANILEKGAVVLIDYGFGRDEYYHEQRNRGTMMCHYRHHAHDDPFYFPGLQDITSHVDFTAITDVAVGEGLELLGYTSQAQFLINCGITEILSRIPVENTSDYLPMANQMQKLVSPAEMGELFKVIALGKDNQQSLIGFENGDKSFLLEKDM
;
A
#
# COMPACT_ATOMS: atom_id res chain seq x y z
N MET A 1 -18.67 -24.42 6.41
CA MET A 1 -19.17 -24.11 5.06
C MET A 1 -17.94 -23.95 4.19
N LEU A 2 -17.70 -24.84 3.25
CA LEU A 2 -16.62 -24.68 2.29
C LEU A 2 -17.00 -23.50 1.40
N VAL A 3 -16.18 -22.45 1.40
CA VAL A 3 -16.36 -21.32 0.49
C VAL A 3 -15.77 -21.74 -0.87
N GLU A 4 -16.62 -21.83 -1.88
CA GLU A 4 -16.20 -22.06 -3.26
C GLU A 4 -16.11 -20.71 -3.99
N GLY A 5 -15.20 -20.56 -4.96
CA GLY A 5 -15.08 -19.37 -5.79
C GLY A 5 -13.74 -18.66 -5.70
N GLU A 6 -13.69 -17.41 -6.19
CA GLU A 6 -12.47 -16.60 -6.28
C GLU A 6 -11.80 -16.38 -4.90
N LEU A 7 -12.60 -16.11 -3.88
CA LEU A 7 -12.10 -15.91 -2.52
C LEU A 7 -11.38 -17.17 -1.99
N PHE A 8 -11.95 -18.36 -2.23
CA PHE A 8 -11.33 -19.62 -1.80
C PHE A 8 -9.99 -19.87 -2.48
N LYS A 9 -9.90 -19.64 -3.79
CA LYS A 9 -8.66 -19.80 -4.54
C LYS A 9 -7.56 -18.88 -4.02
N ILE A 10 -7.89 -17.61 -3.77
CA ILE A 10 -6.94 -16.64 -3.21
C ILE A 10 -6.51 -17.06 -1.80
N ALA A 11 -7.44 -17.53 -0.97
CA ALA A 11 -7.13 -18.00 0.38
C ALA A 11 -6.18 -19.21 0.35
N GLU A 12 -6.35 -20.15 -0.59
CA GLU A 12 -5.44 -21.30 -0.77
C GLU A 12 -4.02 -20.86 -1.15
N GLU A 13 -3.87 -19.80 -1.95
CA GLU A 13 -2.57 -19.23 -2.31
C GLU A 13 -1.86 -18.58 -1.12
N ILE A 14 -2.62 -18.02 -0.18
CA ILE A 14 -2.12 -17.27 0.99
C ILE A 14 -1.77 -18.20 2.17
N ILE A 15 -2.53 -19.28 2.37
CA ILE A 15 -2.35 -20.21 3.49
C ILE A 15 -0.92 -20.71 3.66
N PRO A 16 -0.17 -21.07 2.60
CA PRO A 16 1.23 -21.47 2.74
C PRO A 16 2.14 -20.36 3.24
N LEU A 17 1.83 -19.09 2.91
CA LEU A 17 2.61 -17.91 3.32
C LEU A 17 2.38 -17.57 4.80
N ALA A 18 1.18 -17.78 5.28
CA ALA A 18 0.84 -17.61 6.70
C ALA A 18 1.51 -18.65 7.62
N SER A 19 2.43 -19.43 7.06
CA SER A 19 3.21 -20.52 7.65
C SER A 19 2.57 -21.16 8.87
N LEU A 20 1.63 -22.06 8.60
CA LEU A 20 0.99 -22.93 9.59
C LEU A 20 1.97 -23.85 10.34
N ASP A 21 3.27 -23.70 10.07
CA ASP A 21 4.35 -24.41 10.77
C ASP A 21 4.54 -23.97 12.22
N ASN A 22 4.01 -22.79 12.58
CA ASN A 22 4.02 -22.35 13.97
C ASN A 22 2.85 -22.97 14.73
N LYS A 23 3.11 -24.12 15.36
CA LYS A 23 2.13 -24.86 16.18
C LYS A 23 1.49 -24.07 17.33
N ASN A 24 1.89 -22.82 17.54
CA ASN A 24 1.35 -21.92 18.55
C ASN A 24 0.27 -20.98 18.03
N ILE A 25 0.01 -20.94 16.69
CA ILE A 25 -1.07 -20.12 16.12
C ILE A 25 -2.31 -21.01 15.98
N GLU A 26 -3.25 -20.87 16.92
CA GLU A 26 -4.53 -21.61 16.87
C GLU A 26 -5.50 -21.02 15.84
N ILE A 27 -5.43 -19.70 15.61
CA ILE A 27 -6.32 -18.98 14.67
C ILE A 27 -5.50 -17.92 13.94
N TYR A 28 -5.61 -17.90 12.62
CA TYR A 28 -5.07 -16.86 11.76
C TYR A 28 -6.23 -16.15 11.06
N ILE A 29 -6.31 -14.82 11.24
CA ILE A 29 -7.33 -13.95 10.63
C ILE A 29 -6.62 -12.94 9.75
N SER A 30 -7.11 -12.74 8.54
CA SER A 30 -6.59 -11.72 7.63
C SER A 30 -7.69 -11.28 6.65
N GLU A 31 -7.41 -10.25 5.89
CA GLU A 31 -8.33 -9.66 4.93
C GLU A 31 -7.91 -9.99 3.49
N ILE A 32 -8.90 -10.18 2.61
CA ILE A 32 -8.72 -10.27 1.16
C ILE A 32 -9.65 -9.25 0.51
N ASN A 33 -9.06 -8.24 -0.15
CA ASN A 33 -9.83 -7.16 -0.76
C ASN A 33 -10.12 -7.45 -2.25
N LEU A 34 -11.26 -8.11 -2.53
CA LEU A 34 -11.71 -8.38 -3.90
C LEU A 34 -12.10 -7.12 -4.65
N SER A 35 -12.58 -6.09 -3.94
CA SER A 35 -12.98 -4.81 -4.55
C SER A 35 -11.78 -4.04 -5.10
N ALA A 36 -10.65 -4.06 -4.39
CA ALA A 36 -9.41 -3.45 -4.87
C ALA A 36 -8.92 -4.14 -6.16
N ARG A 37 -8.99 -5.47 -6.23
CA ARG A 37 -8.68 -6.23 -7.45
C ARG A 37 -9.61 -5.83 -8.61
N GLY A 38 -10.91 -5.68 -8.36
CA GLY A 38 -11.89 -5.20 -9.35
C GLY A 38 -11.63 -3.76 -9.81
N PHE A 39 -11.20 -2.89 -8.90
CA PHE A 39 -10.80 -1.52 -9.21
C PHE A 39 -9.60 -1.47 -10.16
N ILE A 40 -8.56 -2.27 -9.93
CA ILE A 40 -7.39 -2.35 -10.81
C ILE A 40 -7.77 -2.88 -12.21
N ARG A 41 -8.64 -3.90 -12.29
CA ARG A 41 -9.18 -4.38 -13.58
C ARG A 41 -9.90 -3.24 -14.34
N SER A 42 -10.67 -2.43 -13.62
CA SER A 42 -11.36 -1.29 -14.22
C SER A 42 -10.39 -0.23 -14.74
N ILE A 43 -9.34 0.08 -13.99
CA ILE A 43 -8.26 0.98 -14.44
C ILE A 43 -7.58 0.45 -15.70
N ALA A 44 -7.19 -0.84 -15.71
CA ALA A 44 -6.52 -1.45 -16.86
C ALA A 44 -7.35 -1.39 -18.14
N ASN A 45 -8.69 -1.50 -18.00
CA ASN A 45 -9.63 -1.43 -19.14
C ASN A 45 -9.80 -0.01 -19.69
N ILE A 46 -9.70 1.03 -18.84
CA ILE A 46 -9.90 2.43 -19.28
C ILE A 46 -8.60 3.13 -19.64
N LEU A 47 -7.46 2.68 -19.10
CA LEU A 47 -6.16 3.27 -19.40
C LEU A 47 -5.68 2.79 -20.78
N GLU A 48 -5.67 3.69 -21.75
CA GLU A 48 -5.15 3.41 -23.09
C GLU A 48 -3.63 3.58 -23.14
N LYS A 49 -3.11 4.66 -22.56
CA LYS A 49 -1.67 4.98 -22.49
C LYS A 49 -1.39 5.90 -21.31
N GLY A 50 -0.27 5.67 -20.62
CA GLY A 50 0.20 6.52 -19.53
C GLY A 50 0.49 5.73 -18.25
N ALA A 51 0.42 6.42 -17.11
CA ALA A 51 0.66 5.82 -15.81
C ALA A 51 -0.42 6.23 -14.78
N VAL A 52 -0.67 5.34 -13.85
CA VAL A 52 -1.48 5.57 -12.65
C VAL A 52 -0.56 5.44 -11.45
N VAL A 53 -0.58 6.42 -10.57
CA VAL A 53 0.16 6.39 -9.29
C VAL A 53 -0.86 6.26 -8.17
N LEU A 54 -0.66 5.25 -7.33
CA LEU A 54 -1.49 4.98 -6.15
C LEU A 54 -0.63 5.11 -4.92
N ILE A 55 -1.17 5.76 -3.89
CA ILE A 55 -0.51 5.98 -2.61
C ILE A 55 -1.45 5.50 -1.52
N ASP A 56 -1.02 4.53 -0.74
CA ASP A 56 -1.79 4.01 0.38
C ASP A 56 -0.87 3.31 1.37
N TYR A 57 -1.38 2.97 2.56
CA TYR A 57 -0.65 2.16 3.52
C TYR A 57 -0.86 0.67 3.24
N GLY A 58 0.22 -0.08 3.31
CA GLY A 58 0.21 -1.51 2.99
C GLY A 58 1.58 -2.10 2.82
N PHE A 59 1.59 -3.34 2.33
CA PHE A 59 2.79 -4.16 2.27
C PHE A 59 2.79 -5.04 1.02
N GLY A 60 3.95 -5.58 0.68
CA GLY A 60 4.04 -6.76 -0.18
C GLY A 60 3.45 -7.98 0.55
N ARG A 61 3.10 -9.02 -0.21
CA ARG A 61 2.36 -10.19 0.27
C ARG A 61 3.01 -10.88 1.46
N ASP A 62 4.34 -11.08 1.43
CA ASP A 62 5.07 -11.79 2.48
C ASP A 62 5.02 -11.06 3.82
N GLU A 63 5.07 -9.73 3.79
CA GLU A 63 4.91 -8.90 4.97
C GLU A 63 3.46 -8.78 5.40
N TYR A 64 2.53 -8.70 4.42
CA TYR A 64 1.10 -8.58 4.69
C TYR A 64 0.56 -9.80 5.43
N TYR A 65 0.91 -11.01 4.97
CA TYR A 65 0.47 -12.28 5.55
C TYR A 65 1.50 -12.93 6.47
N HIS A 66 2.40 -12.13 7.03
CA HIS A 66 3.40 -12.64 7.98
C HIS A 66 2.72 -13.23 9.23
N GLU A 67 3.29 -14.32 9.77
CA GLU A 67 2.73 -15.06 10.92
C GLU A 67 2.44 -14.18 12.15
N GLN A 68 3.24 -13.13 12.37
CA GLN A 68 3.04 -12.19 13.47
C GLN A 68 1.83 -11.26 13.26
N ARG A 69 1.24 -11.20 12.05
CA ARG A 69 0.01 -10.47 11.74
C ARG A 69 -1.23 -11.37 11.78
N ASN A 70 -1.27 -12.30 12.71
CA ASN A 70 -2.31 -13.32 12.83
C ASN A 70 -3.72 -12.78 13.17
N ARG A 71 -3.87 -11.48 13.33
CA ARG A 71 -5.16 -10.78 13.53
C ARG A 71 -5.56 -9.87 12.36
N GLY A 72 -4.78 -9.90 11.26
CA GLY A 72 -5.00 -9.02 10.11
C GLY A 72 -4.52 -7.59 10.35
N THR A 73 -5.02 -6.69 9.52
CA THR A 73 -4.66 -5.26 9.49
C THR A 73 -5.87 -4.35 9.67
N MET A 74 -7.08 -4.91 9.76
CA MET A 74 -8.30 -4.13 9.88
C MET A 74 -8.31 -3.34 11.19
N MET A 75 -8.61 -2.04 11.08
CA MET A 75 -8.73 -1.12 12.19
C MET A 75 -9.97 -0.25 12.01
N CYS A 76 -10.73 -0.10 13.08
CA CYS A 76 -11.89 0.76 13.12
C CYS A 76 -11.59 2.02 13.93
N HIS A 77 -12.12 3.15 13.50
CA HIS A 77 -11.95 4.43 14.19
C HIS A 77 -13.31 5.11 14.38
N TYR A 78 -13.64 5.39 15.61
CA TYR A 78 -14.80 6.19 15.97
C TYR A 78 -14.39 7.34 16.89
N ARG A 79 -14.63 8.58 16.47
CA ARG A 79 -14.26 9.79 17.21
C ARG A 79 -12.81 9.79 17.71
N HIS A 80 -11.88 9.41 16.83
CA HIS A 80 -10.43 9.30 17.11
C HIS A 80 -10.02 8.17 18.08
N HIS A 81 -10.93 7.26 18.44
CA HIS A 81 -10.61 6.06 19.20
C HIS A 81 -10.53 4.86 18.26
N ALA A 82 -9.37 4.19 18.25
CA ALA A 82 -9.17 2.96 17.51
C ALA A 82 -9.74 1.76 18.27
N HIS A 83 -10.38 0.82 17.54
CA HIS A 83 -10.89 -0.44 18.05
C HIS A 83 -10.98 -1.48 16.92
N ASP A 84 -11.25 -2.74 17.25
CA ASP A 84 -11.27 -3.88 16.32
C ASP A 84 -12.69 -4.44 16.03
N ASP A 85 -13.74 -3.76 16.50
CA ASP A 85 -15.13 -4.19 16.27
C ASP A 85 -15.77 -3.45 15.09
N PRO A 86 -15.89 -4.07 13.89
CA PRO A 86 -16.50 -3.44 12.72
C PRO A 86 -18.01 -3.24 12.85
N PHE A 87 -18.65 -3.87 13.84
CA PHE A 87 -20.07 -3.75 14.09
C PHE A 87 -20.43 -2.70 15.16
N TYR A 88 -19.42 -2.05 15.74
CA TYR A 88 -19.63 -0.94 16.66
C TYR A 88 -20.05 0.31 15.90
N PHE A 89 -21.27 0.81 16.12
CA PHE A 89 -21.87 1.95 15.40
C PHE A 89 -21.75 1.86 13.86
N PRO A 90 -22.33 0.83 13.20
CA PRO A 90 -22.23 0.66 11.74
C PRO A 90 -22.64 1.92 10.99
N GLY A 91 -21.81 2.34 10.02
CA GLY A 91 -22.04 3.54 9.21
C GLY A 91 -21.59 4.86 9.85
N LEU A 92 -21.13 4.85 11.12
CA LEU A 92 -20.65 6.05 11.83
C LEU A 92 -19.16 6.00 12.16
N GLN A 93 -18.48 4.92 11.81
CA GLN A 93 -17.07 4.70 12.04
C GLN A 93 -16.30 4.55 10.74
N ASP A 94 -15.02 4.81 10.78
CA ASP A 94 -14.09 4.52 9.72
C ASP A 94 -13.57 3.09 9.88
N ILE A 95 -13.61 2.30 8.81
CA ILE A 95 -13.07 0.94 8.79
C ILE A 95 -11.98 0.90 7.73
N THR A 96 -10.76 0.65 8.15
CA THR A 96 -9.58 0.65 7.28
C THR A 96 -8.87 -0.69 7.33
N SER A 97 -8.20 -1.07 6.25
CA SER A 97 -7.27 -2.18 6.19
C SER A 97 -6.11 -1.82 5.30
N HIS A 98 -4.97 -2.45 5.49
CA HIS A 98 -3.82 -2.25 4.62
C HIS A 98 -4.04 -2.82 3.21
N VAL A 99 -3.26 -2.34 2.25
CA VAL A 99 -3.28 -2.84 0.87
C VAL A 99 -2.23 -3.94 0.70
N ASP A 100 -2.63 -5.09 0.13
CA ASP A 100 -1.73 -6.09 -0.42
C ASP A 100 -1.27 -5.62 -1.81
N PHE A 101 -0.11 -4.96 -1.87
CA PHE A 101 0.42 -4.40 -3.12
C PHE A 101 0.86 -5.49 -4.12
N THR A 102 1.22 -6.69 -3.65
CA THR A 102 1.47 -7.82 -4.56
C THR A 102 0.19 -8.25 -5.27
N ALA A 103 -0.95 -8.28 -4.55
CA ALA A 103 -2.23 -8.58 -5.16
C ALA A 103 -2.66 -7.52 -6.20
N ILE A 104 -2.35 -6.25 -5.94
CA ILE A 104 -2.57 -5.15 -6.89
C ILE A 104 -1.73 -5.35 -8.15
N THR A 105 -0.44 -5.67 -7.97
CA THR A 105 0.52 -5.92 -9.08
C THR A 105 0.13 -7.17 -9.89
N ASP A 106 -0.20 -8.28 -9.23
CA ASP A 106 -0.63 -9.52 -9.89
C ASP A 106 -1.81 -9.27 -10.84
N VAL A 107 -2.83 -8.52 -10.37
CA VAL A 107 -3.99 -8.17 -11.18
C VAL A 107 -3.60 -7.21 -12.30
N ALA A 108 -2.82 -6.18 -12.01
CA ALA A 108 -2.41 -5.20 -13.00
C ALA A 108 -1.66 -5.85 -14.18
N VAL A 109 -0.67 -6.69 -13.88
CA VAL A 109 0.11 -7.40 -14.88
C VAL A 109 -0.76 -8.41 -15.65
N GLY A 110 -1.65 -9.13 -14.97
CA GLY A 110 -2.61 -10.04 -15.60
C GLY A 110 -3.57 -9.35 -16.58
N GLU A 111 -3.85 -8.07 -16.38
CA GLU A 111 -4.69 -7.24 -17.26
C GLU A 111 -3.87 -6.40 -18.26
N GLY A 112 -2.56 -6.65 -18.37
CA GLY A 112 -1.67 -6.03 -19.37
C GLY A 112 -1.15 -4.65 -18.98
N LEU A 113 -1.14 -4.30 -17.70
CA LEU A 113 -0.38 -3.16 -17.18
C LEU A 113 1.04 -3.60 -16.82
N GLU A 114 1.96 -2.65 -16.80
CA GLU A 114 3.35 -2.83 -16.37
C GLU A 114 3.54 -2.22 -14.97
N LEU A 115 4.32 -2.88 -14.10
CA LEU A 115 4.79 -2.29 -12.85
C LEU A 115 5.93 -1.32 -13.19
N LEU A 116 5.70 -0.01 -12.98
CA LEU A 116 6.67 1.04 -13.28
C LEU A 116 7.51 1.45 -12.08
N GLY A 117 7.12 1.06 -10.88
CA GLY A 117 7.86 1.32 -9.66
C GLY A 117 7.04 1.09 -8.41
N TYR A 118 7.74 0.76 -7.30
CA TYR A 118 7.18 0.60 -5.97
C TYR A 118 8.19 1.04 -4.92
N THR A 119 7.81 1.96 -4.04
CA THR A 119 8.70 2.46 -2.99
C THR A 119 7.91 3.03 -1.81
N SER A 120 8.60 3.46 -0.75
CA SER A 120 7.97 4.19 0.36
C SER A 120 7.61 5.62 -0.06
N GLN A 121 6.61 6.20 0.61
CA GLN A 121 6.23 7.59 0.38
C GLN A 121 7.40 8.55 0.61
N ALA A 122 8.19 8.32 1.65
CA ALA A 122 9.36 9.14 1.92
C ALA A 122 10.33 9.16 0.73
N GLN A 123 10.69 7.99 0.22
CA GLN A 123 11.62 7.87 -0.90
C GLN A 123 11.06 8.50 -2.17
N PHE A 124 9.77 8.25 -2.46
CA PHE A 124 9.10 8.87 -3.60
C PHE A 124 9.14 10.39 -3.53
N LEU A 125 8.78 10.97 -2.39
CA LEU A 125 8.76 12.43 -2.22
C LEU A 125 10.17 13.04 -2.26
N ILE A 126 11.19 12.35 -1.74
CA ILE A 126 12.59 12.77 -1.83
C ILE A 126 13.04 12.78 -3.29
N ASN A 127 12.77 11.73 -4.05
CA ASN A 127 13.07 11.67 -5.48
C ASN A 127 12.34 12.78 -6.28
N CYS A 128 11.12 13.12 -5.87
CA CYS A 128 10.35 14.21 -6.47
C CYS A 128 10.77 15.61 -6.01
N GLY A 129 11.82 15.74 -5.18
CA GLY A 129 12.39 17.02 -4.79
C GLY A 129 11.67 17.76 -3.68
N ILE A 130 11.06 17.06 -2.72
CA ILE A 130 10.35 17.71 -1.59
C ILE A 130 11.29 18.60 -0.77
N THR A 131 12.58 18.27 -0.67
CA THR A 131 13.61 19.05 0.02
C THR A 131 13.91 20.35 -0.69
N GLU A 132 13.93 20.35 -2.02
CA GLU A 132 14.11 21.54 -2.86
C GLU A 132 12.91 22.49 -2.74
N ILE A 133 11.70 21.94 -2.57
CA ILE A 133 10.50 22.75 -2.34
C ILE A 133 10.63 23.49 -1.01
N LEU A 134 11.04 22.82 0.06
CA LEU A 134 11.24 23.45 1.37
C LEU A 134 12.37 24.49 1.32
N SER A 135 13.46 24.23 0.59
CA SER A 135 14.61 25.16 0.49
C SER A 135 14.29 26.50 -0.18
N ARG A 136 13.14 26.61 -0.87
CA ARG A 136 12.66 27.87 -1.45
C ARG A 136 12.14 28.85 -0.42
N ILE A 137 11.87 28.38 0.80
CA ILE A 137 11.41 29.22 1.91
C ILE A 137 12.64 29.62 2.74
N PRO A 138 12.96 30.92 2.86
CA PRO A 138 14.07 31.40 3.69
C PRO A 138 13.90 30.96 5.15
N VAL A 139 14.95 30.41 5.75
CA VAL A 139 14.94 29.91 7.13
C VAL A 139 14.66 31.04 8.13
N GLU A 140 15.04 32.28 7.77
CA GLU A 140 14.80 33.49 8.54
C GLU A 140 13.31 33.82 8.62
N ASN A 141 12.52 33.42 7.64
CA ASN A 141 11.06 33.51 7.68
C ASN A 141 10.47 32.35 8.49
N THR A 142 10.69 32.34 9.78
CA THR A 142 10.31 31.25 10.68
C THR A 142 8.81 30.99 10.71
N SER A 143 7.98 32.02 10.46
CA SER A 143 6.51 31.87 10.41
C SER A 143 6.01 30.96 9.29
N ASP A 144 6.69 30.96 8.16
CA ASP A 144 6.34 30.12 7.00
C ASP A 144 7.17 28.84 6.98
N TYR A 145 8.47 28.93 7.32
CA TYR A 145 9.39 27.80 7.26
C TYR A 145 9.03 26.68 8.24
N LEU A 146 8.77 27.01 9.52
CA LEU A 146 8.52 25.99 10.55
C LEU A 146 7.27 25.13 10.27
N PRO A 147 6.10 25.70 9.89
CA PRO A 147 4.94 24.89 9.53
C PRO A 147 5.21 23.96 8.35
N MET A 148 5.90 24.45 7.31
CA MET A 148 6.22 23.64 6.13
C MET A 148 7.23 22.52 6.43
N ALA A 149 8.26 22.83 7.24
CA ALA A 149 9.21 21.82 7.69
C ALA A 149 8.53 20.71 8.52
N ASN A 150 7.61 21.09 9.43
CA ASN A 150 6.83 20.14 10.21
C ASN A 150 5.91 19.27 9.33
N GLN A 151 5.27 19.86 8.32
CA GLN A 151 4.44 19.11 7.38
C GLN A 151 5.30 18.14 6.55
N MET A 152 6.44 18.58 6.02
CA MET A 152 7.38 17.73 5.33
C MET A 152 7.85 16.59 6.23
N GLN A 153 8.22 16.88 7.47
CA GLN A 153 8.65 15.85 8.42
C GLN A 153 7.58 14.78 8.61
N LYS A 154 6.30 15.13 8.75
CA LYS A 154 5.20 14.16 8.85
C LYS A 154 5.11 13.25 7.63
N LEU A 155 5.29 13.81 6.43
CA LEU A 155 5.20 13.07 5.17
C LEU A 155 6.37 12.11 4.96
N VAL A 156 7.59 12.46 5.43
CA VAL A 156 8.80 11.68 5.15
C VAL A 156 9.34 10.91 6.35
N SER A 157 8.88 11.20 7.57
CA SER A 157 9.36 10.50 8.77
C SER A 157 8.92 9.02 8.74
N PRO A 158 9.86 8.08 8.94
CA PRO A 158 9.52 6.65 9.04
C PRO A 158 8.58 6.33 10.21
N ALA A 159 8.62 7.14 11.28
CA ALA A 159 7.77 6.96 12.46
C ALA A 159 6.33 7.46 12.24
N GLU A 160 6.06 8.16 11.15
CA GLU A 160 4.73 8.68 10.81
C GLU A 160 4.28 8.09 9.46
N MET A 161 4.24 8.89 8.40
CA MET A 161 3.69 8.46 7.10
C MET A 161 4.76 7.91 6.13
N GLY A 162 6.02 8.29 6.34
CA GLY A 162 7.06 8.11 5.33
C GLY A 162 7.32 6.66 4.95
N GLU A 163 7.31 5.73 5.90
CA GLU A 163 7.54 4.31 5.63
C GLU A 163 6.23 3.50 5.62
N LEU A 164 5.22 3.92 6.37
CA LEU A 164 3.93 3.24 6.42
C LEU A 164 3.21 3.30 5.07
N PHE A 165 3.20 4.48 4.43
CA PHE A 165 2.62 4.65 3.11
C PHE A 165 3.59 4.19 2.03
N LYS A 166 3.04 3.51 1.03
CA LYS A 166 3.75 3.04 -0.16
C LYS A 166 3.20 3.75 -1.39
N VAL A 167 4.05 3.90 -2.37
CA VAL A 167 3.70 4.44 -3.68
C VAL A 167 3.96 3.37 -4.72
N ILE A 168 2.94 3.04 -5.50
CA ILE A 168 3.06 2.14 -6.64
C ILE A 168 2.68 2.90 -7.91
N ALA A 169 3.40 2.67 -8.98
CA ALA A 169 3.06 3.15 -10.31
C ALA A 169 2.83 1.98 -11.26
N LEU A 170 1.69 2.02 -11.92
CA LEU A 170 1.27 1.05 -12.94
C LEU A 170 1.12 1.79 -14.27
N GLY A 171 1.55 1.19 -15.37
CA GLY A 171 1.53 1.86 -16.68
C GLY A 171 1.06 1.00 -17.82
N LYS A 172 0.75 1.66 -18.92
CA LYS A 172 0.42 1.04 -20.20
C LYS A 172 1.06 1.85 -21.32
N ASP A 173 1.82 1.20 -22.19
CA ASP A 173 2.54 1.84 -23.29
C ASP A 173 3.36 3.07 -22.82
N ASN A 174 3.92 3.04 -21.62
CA ASN A 174 4.72 4.09 -21.02
C ASN A 174 6.20 3.68 -21.00
N GLN A 175 7.00 4.31 -21.86
CA GLN A 175 8.44 4.06 -21.95
C GLN A 175 9.29 5.03 -21.11
N GLN A 176 8.66 5.93 -20.36
CA GLN A 176 9.38 6.92 -19.56
C GLN A 176 9.58 6.42 -18.14
N SER A 177 10.80 6.53 -17.64
CA SER A 177 11.09 6.36 -16.23
C SER A 177 10.39 7.46 -15.41
N LEU A 178 9.86 7.09 -14.27
CA LEU A 178 9.21 8.04 -13.36
C LEU A 178 10.19 8.49 -12.30
N ILE A 179 10.42 9.81 -12.20
CA ILE A 179 11.38 10.43 -11.27
C ILE A 179 11.21 9.95 -9.83
N GLY A 180 9.99 9.70 -9.39
CA GLY A 180 9.69 9.24 -8.04
C GLY A 180 10.29 7.88 -7.67
N PHE A 181 10.77 7.11 -8.67
CA PHE A 181 11.32 5.75 -8.48
C PHE A 181 12.78 5.63 -8.92
N GLU A 182 13.47 6.74 -9.24
CA GLU A 182 14.87 6.71 -9.67
C GLU A 182 15.82 6.08 -8.66
N ASN A 183 15.53 6.30 -7.38
CA ASN A 183 16.30 5.70 -6.28
C ASN A 183 15.36 4.96 -5.32
N GLY A 184 15.83 3.84 -4.77
CA GLY A 184 15.10 3.10 -3.75
C GLY A 184 13.83 2.43 -4.26
N ASP A 185 13.77 2.09 -5.54
CA ASP A 185 12.71 1.24 -6.09
C ASP A 185 12.80 -0.16 -5.48
N LYS A 186 11.66 -0.63 -4.98
CA LYS A 186 11.50 -1.93 -4.31
C LYS A 186 10.53 -2.84 -5.06
N SER A 187 10.34 -2.64 -6.36
CA SER A 187 9.42 -3.42 -7.21
C SER A 187 9.67 -4.93 -7.12
N PHE A 188 10.95 -5.33 -6.91
CA PHE A 188 11.33 -6.73 -6.71
C PHE A 188 10.61 -7.42 -5.54
N LEU A 189 10.11 -6.67 -4.54
CA LEU A 189 9.34 -7.23 -3.42
C LEU A 189 7.91 -7.65 -3.81
N LEU A 190 7.44 -7.21 -4.97
CA LEU A 190 6.09 -7.50 -5.46
C LEU A 190 6.11 -8.55 -6.57
N GLU A 191 7.28 -8.87 -7.11
CA GLU A 191 7.46 -9.89 -8.14
C GLU A 191 7.47 -11.27 -7.49
N LYS A 192 6.76 -12.23 -8.09
CA LYS A 192 6.85 -13.63 -7.65
C LYS A 192 8.23 -14.16 -8.02
N ASP A 193 8.89 -14.83 -7.12
CA ASP A 193 10.04 -15.66 -7.45
C ASP A 193 9.62 -16.62 -8.56
N MET A 194 10.23 -16.45 -9.75
CA MET A 194 10.03 -17.31 -10.92
C MET A 194 10.73 -18.65 -10.71
#